data_21433b320e94ba425b288b6e63d7bb24
#
_entry.id   21433b320e94ba425b288b6e63d7bb24
#
_cell.length_a   1.000
_cell.length_b   1.000
_cell.length_c   1.000
_cell.angle_alpha   90.00
_cell.angle_beta   90.00
_cell.angle_gamma   90.00
#
_symmetry.space_group_name_H-M   'P 1'
#
loop_
_entity.id
_entity.type
_entity.pdbx_description
1 polymer ?
#
loop_
_entity_poly.entity_id
_entity_poly.type
_entity_poly.pdbx_seq_one_letter_code
_entity_poly.pdbx_strand_id
1 'polypeptide(L)'
;MAAALCLAPAAHAQQLTATELSAGAATVLARRSFIGGELGFARRPSGQSRVALTVAGGTAANRPAARVQMTWQFLVSPAARRGTGLYAGLGAAYAARRASPGAGFLAVVLGLEAAPGRARGPQNWYVELGLAGGVRVAAGWRLRWFPSWWSTR
;
A
#
# COMPACT_ATOMS: atom_id res chain seq x y z
N MET A 1 -2.26 -36.26 43.57
CA MET A 1 -1.96 -36.12 42.11
C MET A 1 -1.93 -34.65 41.76
N ALA A 2 -0.74 -34.08 41.59
CA ALA A 2 -0.54 -32.67 41.25
C ALA A 2 -0.41 -32.54 39.74
N ALA A 3 -1.36 -31.90 39.06
CA ALA A 3 -1.28 -31.61 37.64
C ALA A 3 -0.35 -30.39 37.44
N ALA A 4 0.86 -30.63 36.96
CA ALA A 4 1.78 -29.59 36.51
C ALA A 4 1.24 -28.98 35.20
N LEU A 5 0.65 -27.79 35.28
CA LEU A 5 0.38 -26.96 34.09
C LEU A 5 1.75 -26.49 33.53
N CYS A 6 2.21 -27.14 32.47
CA CYS A 6 3.29 -26.63 31.64
C CYS A 6 2.80 -25.36 30.94
N LEU A 7 3.12 -24.20 31.49
CA LEU A 7 3.08 -22.92 30.78
C LEU A 7 4.19 -22.95 29.71
N ALA A 8 3.83 -23.38 28.51
CA ALA A 8 4.71 -23.20 27.35
C ALA A 8 4.93 -21.69 27.18
N PRO A 9 6.19 -21.22 27.13
CA PRO A 9 6.45 -19.82 26.82
C PRO A 9 5.84 -19.52 25.45
N ALA A 10 4.90 -18.54 25.40
CA ALA A 10 4.39 -18.05 24.15
C ALA A 10 5.58 -17.55 23.33
N ALA A 11 5.99 -18.35 22.34
CA ALA A 11 6.99 -17.92 21.38
C ALA A 11 6.45 -16.67 20.72
N HIS A 12 7.00 -15.52 21.05
CA HIS A 12 6.71 -14.26 20.40
C HIS A 12 7.19 -14.42 18.97
N ALA A 13 6.32 -14.90 18.07
CA ALA A 13 6.59 -14.97 16.66
C ALA A 13 7.00 -13.57 16.22
N GLN A 14 8.27 -13.41 15.83
CA GLN A 14 8.82 -12.13 15.39
C GLN A 14 7.97 -11.65 14.20
N GLN A 15 7.16 -10.62 14.42
CA GLN A 15 6.26 -10.10 13.40
C GLN A 15 7.09 -9.40 12.32
N LEU A 16 6.87 -9.76 11.07
CA LEU A 16 7.52 -9.12 9.94
C LEU A 16 6.94 -7.70 9.73
N THR A 17 7.41 -6.77 10.53
CA THR A 17 7.08 -5.34 10.38
C THR A 17 7.91 -4.71 9.27
N ALA A 18 7.40 -3.66 8.64
CA ALA A 18 8.17 -2.89 7.66
C ALA A 18 7.67 -1.45 7.57
N THR A 19 8.57 -0.56 7.18
CA THR A 19 8.24 0.79 6.70
C THR A 19 8.49 0.84 5.20
N GLU A 20 7.60 1.47 4.45
CA GLU A 20 7.65 1.50 2.99
C GLU A 20 7.46 2.92 2.48
N LEU A 21 8.22 3.27 1.45
CA LEU A 21 8.00 4.45 0.62
C LEU A 21 7.74 4.01 -0.81
N SER A 22 6.81 4.66 -1.49
CA SER A 22 6.53 4.41 -2.90
C SER A 22 6.48 5.69 -3.70
N ALA A 23 6.86 5.59 -4.97
CA ALA A 23 6.73 6.64 -5.96
C ALA A 23 6.24 6.04 -7.27
N GLY A 24 5.33 6.72 -7.95
CA GLY A 24 4.75 6.21 -9.18
C GLY A 24 3.83 7.19 -9.86
N ALA A 25 2.98 6.67 -10.72
CA ALA A 25 1.93 7.41 -11.40
C ALA A 25 0.57 6.76 -11.13
N ALA A 26 -0.46 7.58 -11.13
CA ALA A 26 -1.84 7.14 -10.95
C ALA A 26 -2.76 7.84 -11.95
N THR A 27 -3.74 7.09 -12.43
CA THR A 27 -4.88 7.63 -13.16
C THR A 27 -6.18 7.20 -12.50
N VAL A 28 -7.19 8.05 -12.57
CA VAL A 28 -8.55 7.72 -12.14
C VAL A 28 -9.49 8.04 -13.28
N LEU A 29 -10.08 7.00 -13.84
CA LEU A 29 -11.06 7.10 -14.93
C LEU A 29 -12.44 7.37 -14.34
N ALA A 30 -12.96 8.55 -14.59
CA ALA A 30 -14.25 9.05 -14.12
C ALA A 30 -14.78 10.06 -15.14
N ARG A 31 -15.95 10.69 -14.88
CA ARG A 31 -16.44 11.81 -15.71
C ARG A 31 -15.41 12.94 -15.89
N ARG A 32 -14.53 13.11 -14.92
CA ARG A 32 -13.39 14.03 -14.94
C ARG A 32 -12.14 13.23 -14.54
N SER A 33 -11.54 12.58 -15.52
CA SER A 33 -10.39 11.73 -15.32
C SER A 33 -9.22 12.53 -14.72
N PHE A 34 -8.53 11.89 -13.76
CA PHE A 34 -7.30 12.40 -13.15
C PHE A 34 -6.11 11.64 -13.69
N ILE A 35 -5.01 12.33 -13.92
CA ILE A 35 -3.70 11.75 -14.19
C ILE A 35 -2.63 12.54 -13.43
N GLY A 36 -1.69 11.84 -12.78
CA GLY A 36 -0.63 12.50 -12.03
C GLY A 36 0.41 11.56 -11.46
N GLY A 37 1.43 12.18 -10.84
CA GLY A 37 2.41 11.48 -10.03
C GLY A 37 1.87 11.22 -8.62
N GLU A 38 2.33 10.13 -7.99
CA GLU A 38 1.95 9.82 -6.62
C GLU A 38 3.16 9.43 -5.78
N LEU A 39 3.11 9.81 -4.51
CA LEU A 39 4.03 9.40 -3.46
C LEU A 39 3.23 8.68 -2.37
N GLY A 40 3.81 7.63 -1.81
CA GLY A 40 3.15 6.87 -0.76
C GLY A 40 4.09 6.57 0.40
N PHE A 41 3.51 6.54 1.59
CA PHE A 41 4.11 6.04 2.81
C PHE A 41 3.24 4.90 3.35
N ALA A 42 3.86 3.80 3.75
CA ALA A 42 3.12 2.72 4.37
C ALA A 42 3.89 2.10 5.53
N ARG A 43 3.13 1.54 6.48
CA ARG A 43 3.65 0.77 7.59
C ARG A 43 2.96 -0.58 7.67
N ARG A 44 3.74 -1.62 7.88
CA ARG A 44 3.24 -2.97 8.20
C ARG A 44 3.33 -3.17 9.71
N PRO A 45 2.23 -3.07 10.44
CA PRO A 45 2.21 -3.38 11.87
C PRO A 45 2.35 -4.89 12.14
N SER A 46 1.96 -5.71 11.16
CA SER A 46 2.12 -7.17 11.18
C SER A 46 2.56 -7.68 9.81
N GLY A 47 2.92 -8.97 9.73
CA GLY A 47 3.32 -9.57 8.46
C GLY A 47 2.28 -9.40 7.36
N GLN A 48 1.00 -9.57 7.67
CA GLN A 48 -0.08 -9.62 6.68
C GLN A 48 -0.84 -8.30 6.51
N SER A 49 -0.68 -7.33 7.40
CA SER A 49 -1.41 -6.06 7.32
C SER A 49 -0.50 -4.89 7.00
N ARG A 50 -0.99 -3.95 6.21
CA ARG A 50 -0.32 -2.71 5.83
C ARG A 50 -1.31 -1.55 5.87
N VAL A 51 -0.94 -0.45 6.51
CA VAL A 51 -1.63 0.83 6.41
C VAL A 51 -0.83 1.69 5.45
N ALA A 52 -1.47 2.18 4.39
CA ALA A 52 -0.84 2.98 3.36
C ALA A 52 -1.54 4.33 3.21
N LEU A 53 -0.75 5.39 3.14
CA LEU A 53 -1.16 6.75 2.80
C LEU A 53 -0.49 7.12 1.48
N THR A 54 -1.27 7.55 0.50
CA THR A 54 -0.76 8.06 -0.78
C THR A 54 -1.24 9.48 -1.04
N VAL A 55 -0.38 10.30 -1.59
CA VAL A 55 -0.67 11.66 -2.04
C VAL A 55 -0.30 11.75 -3.51
N ALA A 56 -1.23 12.22 -4.34
CA ALA A 56 -1.01 12.39 -5.77
C ALA A 56 -1.30 13.83 -6.19
N GLY A 57 -0.43 14.34 -7.05
CA GLY A 57 -0.57 15.64 -7.70
C GLY A 57 -0.59 15.49 -9.22
N GLY A 58 -1.45 16.24 -9.88
CA GLY A 58 -1.60 16.13 -11.33
C GLY A 58 -2.70 17.02 -11.88
N THR A 59 -3.40 16.54 -12.89
CA THR A 59 -4.48 17.27 -13.55
C THR A 59 -5.76 16.45 -13.61
N ALA A 60 -6.89 17.16 -13.52
CA ALA A 60 -8.21 16.59 -13.78
C ALA A 60 -9.00 17.56 -14.68
N ALA A 61 -9.43 17.11 -15.87
CA ALA A 61 -10.06 17.94 -16.88
C ALA A 61 -9.25 19.23 -17.17
N ASN A 62 -7.94 19.09 -17.40
CA ASN A 62 -6.97 20.17 -17.70
C ASN A 62 -6.81 21.23 -16.58
N ARG A 63 -7.19 20.90 -15.34
CA ARG A 63 -7.00 21.78 -14.17
C ARG A 63 -6.15 21.09 -13.11
N PRO A 64 -5.29 21.82 -12.38
CA PRO A 64 -4.54 21.26 -11.27
C PRO A 64 -5.45 20.57 -10.27
N ALA A 65 -5.06 19.37 -9.88
CA ALA A 65 -5.82 18.52 -8.97
C ALA A 65 -4.85 17.77 -8.04
N ALA A 66 -5.32 17.49 -6.84
CA ALA A 66 -4.61 16.69 -5.85
C ALA A 66 -5.55 15.61 -5.29
N ARG A 67 -4.96 14.51 -4.87
CA ARG A 67 -5.67 13.39 -4.23
C ARG A 67 -4.88 12.91 -3.03
N VAL A 68 -5.60 12.50 -2.00
CA VAL A 68 -5.05 11.80 -0.84
C VAL A 68 -5.87 10.54 -0.65
N GLN A 69 -5.21 9.43 -0.37
CA GLN A 69 -5.88 8.16 -0.14
C GLN A 69 -5.20 7.45 1.02
N MET A 70 -6.00 6.94 1.95
CA MET A 70 -5.55 6.10 3.05
C MET A 70 -6.26 4.75 2.96
N THR A 71 -5.49 3.65 3.00
CA THR A 71 -6.03 2.30 2.90
C THR A 71 -5.41 1.38 3.94
N TRP A 72 -6.22 0.47 4.45
CA TRP A 72 -5.76 -0.71 5.16
C TRP A 72 -5.76 -1.88 4.17
N GLN A 73 -4.62 -2.53 4.04
CA GLN A 73 -4.37 -3.55 3.02
C GLN A 73 -3.97 -4.86 3.70
N PHE A 74 -4.46 -5.98 3.16
CA PHE A 74 -4.07 -7.33 3.50
C PHE A 74 -3.14 -7.90 2.43
N LEU A 75 -2.01 -8.46 2.84
CA LEU A 75 -1.00 -9.06 1.97
C LEU A 75 -1.10 -10.59 2.03
N VAL A 76 -1.20 -11.23 0.87
CA VAL A 76 -1.33 -12.70 0.79
C VAL A 76 0.00 -13.39 1.08
N SER A 77 1.10 -12.88 0.55
CA SER A 77 2.45 -13.50 0.69
C SER A 77 3.50 -12.46 1.13
N PRO A 78 3.39 -11.87 2.32
CA PRO A 78 4.21 -10.73 2.74
C PRO A 78 5.70 -11.05 2.90
N ALA A 79 6.05 -12.31 3.12
CA ALA A 79 7.41 -12.79 3.33
C ALA A 79 8.11 -13.24 2.04
N ALA A 80 7.42 -13.24 0.90
CA ALA A 80 7.97 -13.72 -0.36
C ALA A 80 9.13 -12.82 -0.83
N ARG A 81 10.33 -13.38 -0.92
CA ARG A 81 11.56 -12.69 -1.37
C ARG A 81 11.76 -12.75 -2.88
N ARG A 82 10.97 -13.55 -3.58
CA ARG A 82 10.96 -13.72 -5.03
C ARG A 82 9.52 -13.83 -5.52
N GLY A 83 9.31 -13.60 -6.82
CA GLY A 83 8.00 -13.67 -7.43
C GLY A 83 7.10 -12.48 -7.10
N THR A 84 5.81 -12.66 -7.25
CA THR A 84 4.80 -11.61 -7.12
C THR A 84 3.92 -11.89 -5.90
N GLY A 85 3.63 -10.86 -5.11
CA GLY A 85 2.65 -10.89 -4.04
C GLY A 85 1.38 -10.16 -4.43
N LEU A 86 0.24 -10.69 -4.00
CA LEU A 86 -1.08 -10.08 -4.14
C LEU A 86 -1.44 -9.38 -2.83
N TYR A 87 -2.10 -8.23 -2.93
CA TYR A 87 -2.72 -7.56 -1.79
C TYR A 87 -4.06 -6.92 -2.19
N ALA A 88 -4.93 -6.79 -1.21
CA ALA A 88 -6.20 -6.09 -1.35
C ALA A 88 -6.43 -5.17 -0.15
N GLY A 89 -7.22 -4.12 -0.31
CA GLY A 89 -7.47 -3.19 0.79
C GLY A 89 -8.68 -2.31 0.60
N LEU A 90 -9.08 -1.74 1.72
CA LEU A 90 -10.19 -0.80 1.84
C LEU A 90 -9.73 0.47 2.55
N GLY A 91 -10.40 1.60 2.28
CA GLY A 91 -10.09 2.85 2.93
C GLY A 91 -10.91 4.01 2.42
N ALA A 92 -10.34 5.20 2.52
CA ALA A 92 -10.96 6.44 2.07
C ALA A 92 -10.00 7.21 1.15
N ALA A 93 -10.57 7.94 0.22
CA ALA A 93 -9.85 8.86 -0.65
C ALA A 93 -10.55 10.23 -0.65
N TYR A 94 -9.77 11.28 -0.79
CA TYR A 94 -10.24 12.64 -0.98
C TYR A 94 -9.60 13.23 -2.23
N ALA A 95 -10.40 13.83 -3.07
CA ALA A 95 -9.94 14.52 -4.27
C ALA A 95 -10.31 15.99 -4.24
N ALA A 96 -9.33 16.84 -4.47
CA ALA A 96 -9.49 18.28 -4.59
C ALA A 96 -9.03 18.75 -5.98
N ARG A 97 -9.69 19.78 -6.49
CA ARG A 97 -9.35 20.41 -7.75
C ARG A 97 -9.49 21.93 -7.61
N ARG A 98 -8.63 22.66 -8.28
CA ARG A 98 -8.70 24.12 -8.26
C ARG A 98 -10.09 24.63 -8.70
N ALA A 99 -10.64 25.57 -7.92
CA ALA A 99 -11.94 26.19 -8.15
C ALA A 99 -13.13 25.20 -8.18
N SER A 100 -13.07 24.12 -7.41
CA SER A 100 -14.17 23.17 -7.24
C SER A 100 -14.14 22.58 -5.83
N PRO A 101 -15.28 22.37 -5.18
CA PRO A 101 -15.28 21.67 -3.90
C PRO A 101 -14.65 20.30 -4.03
N GLY A 102 -13.92 19.89 -3.00
CA GLY A 102 -13.35 18.56 -2.89
C GLY A 102 -14.44 17.52 -2.59
N ALA A 103 -14.14 16.26 -2.87
CA ALA A 103 -15.06 15.15 -2.61
C ALA A 103 -14.33 13.97 -1.94
N GLY A 104 -15.00 13.36 -0.97
CA GLY A 104 -14.58 12.11 -0.33
C GLY A 104 -15.17 10.89 -1.03
N PHE A 105 -14.44 9.79 -1.03
CA PHE A 105 -14.83 8.53 -1.65
C PHE A 105 -14.39 7.35 -0.81
N LEU A 106 -15.13 6.26 -0.86
CA LEU A 106 -14.63 4.96 -0.44
C LEU A 106 -13.51 4.53 -1.40
N ALA A 107 -12.42 4.02 -0.86
CA ALA A 107 -11.32 3.46 -1.63
C ALA A 107 -11.29 1.94 -1.49
N VAL A 108 -11.22 1.26 -2.62
CA VAL A 108 -10.99 -0.19 -2.72
C VAL A 108 -9.77 -0.38 -3.61
N VAL A 109 -8.82 -1.20 -3.19
CA VAL A 109 -7.62 -1.49 -3.97
C VAL A 109 -7.37 -2.98 -4.06
N LEU A 110 -6.92 -3.41 -5.22
CA LEU A 110 -6.33 -4.71 -5.49
C LEU A 110 -4.98 -4.45 -6.16
N GLY A 111 -3.92 -5.07 -5.67
CA GLY A 111 -2.59 -4.81 -6.19
C GLY A 111 -1.71 -6.03 -6.27
N LEU A 112 -0.77 -5.93 -7.18
CA LEU A 112 0.34 -6.85 -7.34
C LEU A 112 1.64 -6.10 -7.02
N GLU A 113 2.55 -6.75 -6.32
CA GLU A 113 3.87 -6.19 -6.04
C GLU A 113 4.96 -7.26 -6.17
N ALA A 114 6.12 -6.86 -6.65
CA ALA A 114 7.25 -7.77 -6.73
C ALA A 114 7.91 -7.96 -5.37
N ALA A 115 8.25 -9.20 -5.07
CA ALA A 115 9.06 -9.63 -3.93
C ALA A 115 8.72 -8.88 -2.62
N PRO A 116 7.48 -9.01 -2.07
CA PRO A 116 7.00 -8.20 -0.93
C PRO A 116 7.83 -8.33 0.34
N GLY A 117 8.61 -9.41 0.50
CA GLY A 117 9.56 -9.62 1.61
C GLY A 117 10.98 -9.16 1.33
N ARG A 118 11.27 -8.50 0.22
CA ARG A 118 12.60 -8.01 -0.17
C ARG A 118 12.77 -6.53 0.17
N ALA A 119 13.86 -6.17 0.84
CA ALA A 119 14.10 -4.80 1.28
C ALA A 119 14.39 -3.85 0.12
N ARG A 120 15.35 -4.18 -0.74
CA ARG A 120 15.82 -3.34 -1.86
C ARG A 120 16.02 -4.17 -3.11
N GLY A 121 15.82 -3.55 -4.28
CA GLY A 121 16.11 -4.16 -5.56
C GLY A 121 15.39 -3.46 -6.71
N PRO A 122 15.88 -3.58 -7.94
CA PRO A 122 15.28 -2.98 -9.13
C PRO A 122 13.87 -3.54 -9.42
N GLN A 123 13.54 -4.70 -8.85
CA GLN A 123 12.28 -5.40 -9.07
C GLN A 123 11.19 -5.06 -8.03
N ASN A 124 11.32 -3.99 -7.28
CA ASN A 124 10.33 -3.60 -6.28
C ASN A 124 9.17 -2.78 -6.89
N TRP A 125 8.68 -3.19 -8.04
CA TRP A 125 7.53 -2.57 -8.69
C TRP A 125 6.22 -2.94 -8.02
N TYR A 126 5.21 -2.12 -8.20
CA TYR A 126 3.81 -2.42 -7.88
C TYR A 126 2.88 -1.94 -8.98
N VAL A 127 1.74 -2.60 -9.09
CA VAL A 127 0.60 -2.18 -9.91
C VAL A 127 -0.67 -2.32 -9.06
N GLU A 128 -1.52 -1.32 -9.09
CA GLU A 128 -2.79 -1.28 -8.37
C GLU A 128 -3.96 -1.01 -9.32
N LEU A 129 -5.04 -1.73 -9.13
CA LEU A 129 -6.34 -1.47 -9.68
C LEU A 129 -7.31 -1.21 -8.52
N GLY A 130 -8.24 -0.28 -8.66
CA GLY A 130 -9.16 0.00 -7.58
C GLY A 130 -10.29 0.94 -7.94
N LEU A 131 -11.04 1.30 -6.92
CA LEU A 131 -12.12 2.28 -6.98
C LEU A 131 -11.83 3.39 -5.97
N ALA A 132 -11.88 4.64 -6.39
CA ALA A 132 -11.68 5.81 -5.53
C ALA A 132 -12.28 7.06 -6.21
N GLY A 133 -13.61 7.10 -6.33
CA GLY A 133 -14.33 8.12 -7.12
C GLY A 133 -14.23 7.93 -8.62
N GLY A 134 -13.94 6.71 -9.05
CA GLY A 134 -13.77 6.21 -10.42
C GLY A 134 -12.86 5.00 -10.40
N VAL A 135 -12.59 4.41 -11.57
CA VAL A 135 -11.63 3.31 -11.72
C VAL A 135 -10.21 3.88 -11.60
N ARG A 136 -9.48 3.47 -10.56
CA ARG A 136 -8.09 3.87 -10.32
C ARG A 136 -7.14 2.80 -10.83
N VAL A 137 -6.14 3.23 -11.57
CA VAL A 137 -4.98 2.44 -11.95
C VAL A 137 -3.74 3.18 -11.51
N ALA A 138 -2.83 2.50 -10.82
CA ALA A 138 -1.55 3.07 -10.43
C ALA A 138 -0.41 2.07 -10.62
N ALA A 139 0.79 2.57 -10.88
CA ALA A 139 1.99 1.78 -10.99
C ALA A 139 3.21 2.58 -10.53
N GLY A 140 4.21 1.90 -10.01
CA GLY A 140 5.42 2.54 -9.53
C GLY A 140 6.40 1.58 -8.88
N TRP A 141 7.28 2.15 -8.07
CA TRP A 141 8.28 1.45 -7.30
C TRP A 141 8.11 1.68 -5.82
N ARG A 142 8.53 0.68 -5.02
CA ARG A 142 8.38 0.67 -3.56
C ARG A 142 9.70 0.29 -2.90
N LEU A 143 10.19 1.17 -2.02
CA LEU A 143 11.33 0.91 -1.16
C LEU A 143 10.82 0.40 0.19
N ARG A 144 11.48 -0.60 0.75
CA ARG A 144 11.07 -1.24 2.00
C ARG A 144 12.23 -1.34 2.97
N TRP A 145 11.96 -1.03 4.24
CA TRP A 145 12.88 -1.20 5.34
C TRP A 145 12.29 -2.21 6.32
N PHE A 146 12.98 -3.31 6.46
CA PHE A 146 12.65 -4.39 7.40
C PHE A 146 13.55 -4.31 8.64
N PRO A 147 13.17 -4.98 9.76
CA PRO A 147 14.05 -5.17 10.91
C PRO A 147 15.35 -5.88 10.52
N SER A 148 16.43 -5.61 11.27
CA SER A 148 17.77 -6.15 10.97
C SER A 148 17.80 -7.68 10.89
N TRP A 149 17.07 -8.37 11.77
CA TRP A 149 16.99 -9.83 11.80
C TRP A 149 16.38 -10.44 10.50
N TRP A 150 15.61 -9.66 9.73
CA TRP A 150 15.06 -10.07 8.43
C TRP A 150 16.02 -9.77 7.27
N SER A 151 16.74 -8.68 7.33
CA SER A 151 17.58 -8.19 6.22
C SER A 151 18.91 -8.93 6.09
N THR A 152 19.34 -9.66 7.14
CA THR A 152 20.61 -10.42 7.17
C THR A 152 20.49 -11.87 6.68
N ARG A 153 19.31 -12.31 6.29
CA ARG A 153 19.08 -13.68 5.77
C ARG A 153 18.95 -13.72 4.26
#